data_29d0a4d29d0c8962ce0f5b74388b70a5
#
_entry.id   29d0a4d29d0c8962ce0f5b74388b70a5
#
_cell.length_a   1.000
_cell.length_b   1.000
_cell.length_c   1.000
_cell.angle_alpha   90.00
_cell.angle_beta   90.00
_cell.angle_gamma   90.00
#
_symmetry.space_group_name_H-M   'P 1'
#
loop_
_entity.id
_entity.type
_entity.pdbx_description
1 polymer ?
#
loop_
_entity_poly.entity_id
_entity_poly.type
_entity_poly.pdbx_seq_one_letter_code
_entity_poly.pdbx_strand_id
1 'polypeptide(L)'
;MNRLSRSGTWNFCFLLSSTLFTSLLGNVVSAEDEPVSFRRDVAPILLDNCVACHNAKKAEGGYRIDSFTELSKAGDSGIAPLEKSAEPMAELLRRLKTEDDSERMPAESDALTAAQIKVVADWIKAGSAFDGQDPQELLPFVIPPRQYPTSPATYPARLQVTALTFSRDANLIYSGGYHEILAWDAEGNLKGRIGNVGQQTYALVLVPGQNQLAVASGSPGFGGEVRIIDLSTQEVTAVLARCNDVILDIAFRPDGKELAIAAADKSIRILDMETLETKQTLLSHADFVTAIAWSEDGKKLVSGSRDKSAKVFNAETGQLLISYQGHANAVRGVRVLPDGKQVVSTGNDHKLHRWNISDAKKTAEVAIGGEGYKISSADNCVLVPSSDKRLLKIDLSKNQVTTEFKGHADWVLTSAVNPDQTKVATGAHDGEIKIWNLVDGTLINSWIAQPPVSGTAKTKP
;
A
#
# COMPACT_ATOMS: atom_id res chain seq x y z
N MET A 1 34.10 29.92 69.04
CA MET A 1 33.66 30.86 70.13
C MET A 1 32.14 30.97 70.07
N ASN A 2 31.52 30.51 71.14
CA ASN A 2 30.21 30.88 71.71
C ASN A 2 28.93 30.77 70.82
N ARG A 3 28.10 29.74 71.08
CA ARG A 3 27.01 29.63 72.08
C ARG A 3 25.91 30.66 71.89
N LEU A 4 24.62 30.26 71.70
CA LEU A 4 23.58 29.78 72.61
C LEU A 4 22.27 29.63 71.82
N SER A 5 21.65 28.47 71.80
CA SER A 5 20.44 27.98 72.46
C SER A 5 19.30 29.01 72.66
N ARG A 6 18.11 28.63 72.13
CA ARG A 6 16.86 28.60 72.91
C ARG A 6 15.74 27.82 72.21
N SER A 7 15.18 26.97 73.03
CA SER A 7 14.00 26.16 72.90
C SER A 7 12.70 26.94 72.77
N GLY A 8 11.74 26.42 72.03
CA GLY A 8 10.36 26.87 72.04
C GLY A 8 9.43 25.77 71.55
N THR A 9 8.91 25.05 72.51
CA THR A 9 7.81 24.06 72.30
C THR A 9 6.51 24.77 72.06
N TRP A 10 5.82 24.42 70.98
CA TRP A 10 4.40 24.68 70.82
C TRP A 10 3.68 23.39 70.38
N ASN A 11 2.82 22.90 71.30
CA ASN A 11 1.81 21.87 71.02
C ASN A 11 0.75 22.44 70.11
N PHE A 12 0.40 21.70 69.01
CA PHE A 12 -0.92 21.85 68.35
C PHE A 12 -1.53 20.50 68.06
N CYS A 13 -2.79 20.41 68.43
CA CYS A 13 -3.70 19.27 68.32
C CYS A 13 -3.77 18.63 66.97
N PHE A 14 -3.71 17.30 66.97
CA PHE A 14 -4.15 16.45 65.87
C PHE A 14 -5.69 16.42 65.81
N LEU A 15 -6.25 16.92 64.72
CA LEU A 15 -7.59 16.58 64.25
C LEU A 15 -7.45 15.55 63.12
N LEU A 16 -7.84 14.32 63.43
CA LEU A 16 -8.01 13.24 62.47
C LEU A 16 -9.22 13.56 61.57
N SER A 17 -8.99 13.86 60.28
CA SER A 17 -9.99 13.74 59.24
C SER A 17 -9.68 12.49 58.41
N SER A 18 -10.50 11.47 58.62
CA SER A 18 -10.53 10.25 57.81
C SER A 18 -11.12 10.54 56.43
N THR A 19 -10.27 10.73 55.42
CA THR A 19 -10.71 10.70 54.01
C THR A 19 -10.69 9.23 53.54
N LEU A 20 -11.86 8.72 53.26
CA LEU A 20 -12.06 7.45 52.53
C LEU A 20 -11.40 7.59 51.16
N PHE A 21 -10.32 6.87 50.95
CA PHE A 21 -9.79 6.58 49.60
C PHE A 21 -10.61 5.44 49.03
N THR A 22 -11.64 5.72 48.21
CA THR A 22 -12.26 4.73 47.33
C THR A 22 -11.26 4.46 46.20
N SER A 23 -10.57 3.34 46.30
CA SER A 23 -9.78 2.76 45.20
C SER A 23 -10.72 2.35 44.08
N LEU A 24 -10.79 3.15 43.00
CA LEU A 24 -11.26 2.70 41.69
C LEU A 24 -10.23 1.67 41.18
N LEU A 25 -10.47 0.40 41.49
CA LEU A 25 -9.90 -0.71 40.74
C LEU A 25 -10.54 -0.70 39.36
N GLY A 26 -9.93 0.00 38.40
CA GLY A 26 -10.21 -0.20 37.01
C GLY A 26 -9.88 -1.65 36.68
N ASN A 27 -10.88 -2.45 36.29
CA ASN A 27 -10.67 -3.76 35.72
C ASN A 27 -9.79 -3.59 34.49
N VAL A 28 -8.51 -3.94 34.59
CA VAL A 28 -7.66 -4.21 33.43
C VAL A 28 -8.19 -5.51 32.85
N VAL A 29 -9.07 -5.44 31.89
CA VAL A 29 -9.46 -6.58 31.07
C VAL A 29 -8.19 -7.01 30.34
N SER A 30 -7.67 -8.19 30.70
CA SER A 30 -6.53 -8.76 30.03
C SER A 30 -6.95 -9.13 28.59
N ALA A 31 -6.08 -8.92 27.63
CA ALA A 31 -6.30 -9.22 26.21
C ALA A 31 -6.50 -10.73 25.92
N GLU A 32 -6.52 -11.58 26.94
CA GLU A 32 -6.69 -13.05 26.84
C GLU A 32 -8.15 -13.51 26.88
N ASP A 33 -9.11 -12.64 27.15
CA ASP A 33 -10.52 -13.05 27.38
C ASP A 33 -11.50 -12.70 26.22
N GLU A 34 -11.03 -12.13 25.12
CA GLU A 34 -11.92 -11.91 23.96
C GLU A 34 -12.12 -13.23 23.18
N PRO A 35 -13.39 -13.58 22.86
CA PRO A 35 -13.66 -14.76 22.04
C PRO A 35 -12.99 -14.65 20.66
N VAL A 36 -12.51 -15.78 20.13
CA VAL A 36 -11.90 -15.82 18.80
C VAL A 36 -12.92 -15.36 17.75
N SER A 37 -12.57 -14.31 17.00
CA SER A 37 -13.38 -13.74 15.93
C SER A 37 -13.01 -14.40 14.59
N PHE A 38 -14.03 -14.79 13.81
CA PHE A 38 -13.77 -15.25 12.44
C PHE A 38 -13.07 -14.18 11.62
N ARG A 39 -13.63 -12.97 11.61
CA ARG A 39 -13.14 -11.86 10.79
C ARG A 39 -11.73 -11.41 11.16
N ARG A 40 -11.46 -11.28 12.47
CA ARG A 40 -10.21 -10.73 12.98
C ARG A 40 -9.09 -11.77 13.00
N ASP A 41 -9.41 -12.99 13.39
CA ASP A 41 -8.40 -13.99 13.78
C ASP A 41 -8.29 -15.14 12.78
N VAL A 42 -9.42 -15.64 12.24
CA VAL A 42 -9.44 -16.84 11.38
C VAL A 42 -9.34 -16.49 9.90
N ALA A 43 -10.15 -15.55 9.40
CA ALA A 43 -10.18 -15.17 7.98
C ALA A 43 -8.81 -14.75 7.43
N PRO A 44 -7.95 -14.00 8.15
CA PRO A 44 -6.59 -13.71 7.69
C PRO A 44 -5.73 -14.96 7.49
N ILE A 45 -5.85 -15.98 8.38
CA ILE A 45 -5.10 -17.23 8.24
C ILE A 45 -5.55 -17.97 6.97
N LEU A 46 -6.86 -18.03 6.72
CA LEU A 46 -7.42 -18.67 5.54
C LEU A 46 -7.02 -17.96 4.25
N LEU A 47 -7.08 -16.64 4.24
CA LEU A 47 -6.70 -15.81 3.09
C LEU A 47 -5.22 -16.05 2.71
N ASP A 48 -4.35 -16.02 3.69
CA ASP A 48 -2.90 -16.07 3.45
C ASP A 48 -2.40 -17.48 3.08
N ASN A 49 -3.12 -18.56 3.48
CA ASN A 49 -2.60 -19.92 3.37
C ASN A 49 -3.48 -20.90 2.56
N CYS A 50 -4.73 -20.57 2.27
CA CYS A 50 -5.68 -21.54 1.72
C CYS A 50 -6.34 -21.08 0.40
N VAL A 51 -6.70 -19.81 0.32
CA VAL A 51 -7.52 -19.26 -0.78
C VAL A 51 -6.82 -19.40 -2.15
N ALA A 52 -5.50 -19.34 -2.21
CA ALA A 52 -4.74 -19.50 -3.47
C ALA A 52 -5.05 -20.81 -4.24
N CYS A 53 -5.45 -21.87 -3.53
CA CYS A 53 -5.82 -23.16 -4.13
C CYS A 53 -7.33 -23.42 -4.06
N HIS A 54 -8.04 -22.83 -3.10
CA HIS A 54 -9.44 -23.11 -2.81
C HIS A 54 -10.34 -21.90 -3.06
N ASN A 55 -10.40 -21.44 -4.32
CA ASN A 55 -11.15 -20.29 -4.78
C ASN A 55 -12.08 -20.60 -5.95
N ALA A 56 -12.85 -19.63 -6.43
CA ALA A 56 -13.81 -19.80 -7.51
C ALA A 56 -13.20 -20.29 -8.84
N LYS A 57 -11.91 -20.02 -9.10
CA LYS A 57 -11.23 -20.40 -10.35
C LYS A 57 -10.53 -21.75 -10.28
N LYS A 58 -9.94 -22.09 -9.12
CA LYS A 58 -9.08 -23.26 -8.96
C LYS A 58 -9.80 -24.42 -8.24
N ALA A 59 -10.55 -24.13 -7.19
CA ALA A 59 -11.38 -25.06 -6.42
C ALA A 59 -10.79 -26.48 -6.28
N GLU A 60 -9.53 -26.59 -5.84
CA GLU A 60 -8.86 -27.90 -5.70
C GLU A 60 -9.64 -28.83 -4.78
N GLY A 61 -9.88 -30.08 -5.21
CA GLY A 61 -10.76 -31.01 -4.51
C GLY A 61 -12.24 -30.58 -4.48
N GLY A 62 -12.68 -29.76 -5.45
CA GLY A 62 -14.05 -29.23 -5.48
C GLY A 62 -14.39 -28.30 -4.31
N TYR A 63 -13.37 -27.85 -3.55
CA TYR A 63 -13.54 -27.10 -2.31
C TYR A 63 -13.15 -25.62 -2.47
N ARG A 64 -13.96 -24.73 -1.88
CA ARG A 64 -13.74 -23.28 -1.85
C ARG A 64 -13.75 -22.75 -0.44
N ILE A 65 -12.99 -21.68 -0.21
CA ILE A 65 -12.81 -21.06 1.10
C ILE A 65 -12.75 -19.52 0.99
N ASP A 66 -13.03 -18.98 -0.17
CA ASP A 66 -12.93 -17.55 -0.49
C ASP A 66 -14.03 -16.70 0.16
N SER A 67 -15.08 -17.33 0.72
CA SER A 67 -16.08 -16.72 1.60
C SER A 67 -16.48 -17.65 2.73
N PHE A 68 -17.14 -17.14 3.77
CA PHE A 68 -17.61 -17.98 4.87
C PHE A 68 -18.68 -18.99 4.41
N THR A 69 -19.54 -18.61 3.50
CA THR A 69 -20.56 -19.51 2.91
C THR A 69 -19.90 -20.68 2.18
N GLU A 70 -18.85 -20.42 1.40
CA GLU A 70 -18.14 -21.47 0.68
C GLU A 70 -17.30 -22.35 1.62
N LEU A 71 -16.64 -21.77 2.63
CA LEU A 71 -15.93 -22.50 3.68
C LEU A 71 -16.79 -23.58 4.36
N SER A 72 -18.11 -23.33 4.47
CA SER A 72 -19.04 -24.23 5.15
C SER A 72 -19.53 -25.39 4.29
N LYS A 73 -19.21 -25.42 2.98
CA LYS A 73 -19.67 -26.46 2.06
C LYS A 73 -18.66 -27.60 1.94
N ALA A 74 -19.15 -28.79 1.66
CA ALA A 74 -18.29 -29.93 1.33
C ALA A 74 -17.70 -29.75 -0.08
N GLY A 75 -16.45 -30.21 -0.26
CA GLY A 75 -15.84 -30.43 -1.58
C GLY A 75 -16.09 -31.85 -2.08
N ASP A 76 -15.22 -32.34 -2.97
CA ASP A 76 -15.33 -33.69 -3.60
C ASP A 76 -15.27 -34.85 -2.56
N SER A 77 -14.72 -34.62 -1.37
CA SER A 77 -14.72 -35.59 -0.29
C SER A 77 -16.12 -35.87 0.30
N GLY A 78 -17.09 -34.99 0.03
CA GLY A 78 -18.43 -35.05 0.61
C GLY A 78 -18.50 -34.70 2.10
N ILE A 79 -17.38 -34.36 2.75
CA ILE A 79 -17.32 -34.00 4.17
C ILE A 79 -17.19 -32.48 4.28
N ALA A 80 -18.11 -31.81 4.97
CA ALA A 80 -18.01 -30.38 5.21
C ALA A 80 -16.85 -30.09 6.19
N PRO A 81 -16.01 -29.08 5.93
CA PRO A 81 -14.78 -28.83 6.70
C PRO A 81 -14.99 -28.53 8.18
N LEU A 82 -16.12 -27.94 8.53
CA LEU A 82 -16.49 -27.60 9.91
C LEU A 82 -17.25 -28.73 10.63
N GLU A 83 -17.66 -29.75 9.88
CA GLU A 83 -18.30 -30.94 10.47
C GLU A 83 -17.27 -31.85 11.09
N LYS A 84 -17.69 -32.55 12.14
CA LYS A 84 -16.92 -33.64 12.74
C LYS A 84 -16.98 -34.86 11.80
N SER A 85 -15.83 -35.24 11.24
CA SER A 85 -15.67 -36.51 10.56
C SER A 85 -15.85 -37.71 11.56
N ALA A 86 -15.57 -38.94 11.14
CA ALA A 86 -15.56 -40.09 12.03
C ALA A 86 -14.58 -39.96 13.24
N GLU A 87 -13.63 -39.04 13.14
CA GLU A 87 -12.74 -38.60 14.19
C GLU A 87 -13.41 -37.50 15.07
N PRO A 88 -12.99 -37.30 16.35
CA PRO A 88 -13.62 -36.34 17.24
C PRO A 88 -13.29 -34.88 16.92
N MET A 89 -12.76 -34.55 15.74
CA MET A 89 -12.44 -33.17 15.30
C MET A 89 -12.99 -32.85 13.91
N ALA A 90 -13.14 -31.57 13.61
CA ALA A 90 -13.57 -31.09 12.31
C ALA A 90 -12.54 -31.45 11.23
N GLU A 91 -13.00 -31.72 10.00
CA GLU A 91 -12.16 -32.10 8.87
C GLU A 91 -11.08 -31.09 8.57
N LEU A 92 -11.40 -29.79 8.59
CA LEU A 92 -10.42 -28.70 8.41
C LEU A 92 -9.27 -28.85 9.42
N LEU A 93 -9.60 -29.03 10.70
CA LEU A 93 -8.57 -29.16 11.75
C LEU A 93 -7.76 -30.43 11.62
N ARG A 94 -8.37 -31.52 11.16
CA ARG A 94 -7.68 -32.78 10.85
C ARG A 94 -6.63 -32.57 9.76
N ARG A 95 -7.01 -31.90 8.65
CA ARG A 95 -6.10 -31.58 7.53
C ARG A 95 -4.94 -30.66 7.95
N LEU A 96 -5.17 -29.75 8.90
CA LEU A 96 -4.12 -28.86 9.40
C LEU A 96 -3.13 -29.54 10.35
N LYS A 97 -3.51 -30.67 10.98
CA LYS A 97 -2.73 -31.34 12.03
C LYS A 97 -2.11 -32.68 11.60
N THR A 98 -2.56 -33.25 10.48
CA THR A 98 -2.02 -34.55 10.05
C THR A 98 -0.53 -34.45 9.70
N GLU A 99 0.22 -35.51 10.05
CA GLU A 99 1.62 -35.69 9.66
C GLU A 99 1.76 -36.40 8.29
N ASP A 100 0.64 -36.85 7.71
CA ASP A 100 0.61 -37.43 6.37
C ASP A 100 0.67 -36.31 5.32
N ASP A 101 1.82 -36.17 4.65
CA ASP A 101 2.06 -35.14 3.63
C ASP A 101 1.07 -35.22 2.45
N SER A 102 0.45 -36.41 2.20
CA SER A 102 -0.56 -36.53 1.12
C SER A 102 -1.93 -35.98 1.52
N GLU A 103 -2.17 -35.76 2.79
CA GLU A 103 -3.44 -35.22 3.32
C GLU A 103 -3.30 -33.88 3.99
N ARG A 104 -2.07 -33.47 4.33
CA ARG A 104 -1.80 -32.22 5.04
C ARG A 104 -2.11 -30.99 4.19
N MET A 105 -2.72 -29.98 4.80
CA MET A 105 -2.93 -28.65 4.21
C MET A 105 -2.17 -27.57 4.98
N PRO A 106 -1.56 -26.59 4.28
CA PRO A 106 -1.43 -26.49 2.82
C PRO A 106 -0.52 -27.58 2.24
N ALA A 107 -0.90 -28.12 1.05
CA ALA A 107 -0.21 -29.28 0.46
C ALA A 107 1.20 -28.97 -0.06
N GLU A 108 1.40 -27.81 -0.72
CA GLU A 108 2.65 -27.43 -1.41
C GLU A 108 3.40 -26.29 -0.69
N SER A 109 3.10 -26.09 0.61
CA SER A 109 3.66 -25.00 1.42
C SER A 109 4.04 -25.50 2.81
N ASP A 110 4.73 -24.63 3.56
CA ASP A 110 5.03 -24.90 4.97
C ASP A 110 3.73 -25.08 5.77
N ALA A 111 3.77 -25.97 6.76
CA ALA A 111 2.66 -26.16 7.68
C ALA A 111 2.33 -24.86 8.43
N LEU A 112 1.06 -24.67 8.78
CA LEU A 112 0.67 -23.58 9.66
C LEU A 112 1.42 -23.69 11.00
N THR A 113 1.73 -22.53 11.59
CA THR A 113 2.34 -22.50 12.93
C THR A 113 1.37 -23.04 13.98
N ALA A 114 1.90 -23.54 15.08
CA ALA A 114 1.08 -24.03 16.21
C ALA A 114 0.11 -22.96 16.74
N ALA A 115 0.50 -21.66 16.68
CA ALA A 115 -0.36 -20.55 17.07
C ALA A 115 -1.54 -20.37 16.11
N GLN A 116 -1.32 -20.42 14.79
CA GLN A 116 -2.38 -20.34 13.79
C GLN A 116 -3.36 -21.53 13.90
N ILE A 117 -2.83 -22.74 14.05
CA ILE A 117 -3.66 -23.94 14.25
C ILE A 117 -4.50 -23.82 15.53
N LYS A 118 -3.93 -23.26 16.61
CA LYS A 118 -4.66 -23.02 17.87
C LYS A 118 -5.82 -22.05 17.67
N VAL A 119 -5.62 -20.95 16.96
CA VAL A 119 -6.68 -19.98 16.67
C VAL A 119 -7.85 -20.63 15.94
N VAL A 120 -7.57 -21.40 14.87
CA VAL A 120 -8.60 -22.13 14.11
C VAL A 120 -9.31 -23.16 14.99
N ALA A 121 -8.55 -23.89 15.83
CA ALA A 121 -9.12 -24.89 16.74
C ALA A 121 -10.04 -24.28 17.80
N ASP A 122 -9.63 -23.17 18.40
CA ASP A 122 -10.43 -22.48 19.43
C ASP A 122 -11.72 -21.91 18.83
N TRP A 123 -11.67 -21.36 17.60
CA TRP A 123 -12.84 -20.90 16.88
C TRP A 123 -13.82 -22.06 16.56
N ILE A 124 -13.31 -23.19 16.04
CA ILE A 124 -14.15 -24.38 15.77
C ILE A 124 -14.76 -24.90 17.08
N LYS A 125 -14.00 -24.92 18.15
CA LYS A 125 -14.49 -25.33 19.49
C LYS A 125 -15.58 -24.39 20.01
N ALA A 126 -15.49 -23.10 19.71
CA ALA A 126 -16.49 -22.09 20.07
C ALA A 126 -17.77 -22.16 19.21
N GLY A 127 -17.86 -23.05 18.23
CA GLY A 127 -19.03 -23.26 17.39
C GLY A 127 -18.94 -22.66 15.99
N SER A 128 -17.74 -22.28 15.52
CA SER A 128 -17.48 -21.81 14.16
C SER A 128 -18.37 -20.63 13.74
N ALA A 129 -18.65 -19.69 14.64
CA ALA A 129 -19.55 -18.58 14.39
C ALA A 129 -18.96 -17.59 13.38
N PHE A 130 -19.79 -17.08 12.48
CA PHE A 130 -19.48 -15.92 11.63
C PHE A 130 -19.90 -14.64 12.33
N ASP A 131 -18.99 -13.70 12.46
CA ASP A 131 -19.19 -12.41 13.14
C ASP A 131 -19.16 -11.22 12.16
N GLY A 132 -19.33 -11.48 10.84
CA GLY A 132 -19.48 -10.48 9.79
C GLY A 132 -20.94 -10.10 9.51
N GLN A 133 -21.14 -9.26 8.48
CA GLN A 133 -22.48 -8.84 8.04
C GLN A 133 -23.02 -9.76 6.95
N ASP A 134 -22.22 -10.07 5.94
CA ASP A 134 -22.61 -10.93 4.82
C ASP A 134 -21.65 -12.14 4.72
N PRO A 135 -22.12 -13.37 4.97
CA PRO A 135 -21.30 -14.56 4.88
C PRO A 135 -20.91 -14.94 3.44
N GLN A 136 -21.50 -14.32 2.41
CA GLN A 136 -21.14 -14.51 1.01
C GLN A 136 -20.04 -13.55 0.56
N GLU A 137 -19.75 -12.53 1.34
CA GLU A 137 -18.71 -11.56 1.05
C GLU A 137 -17.33 -12.23 1.00
N LEU A 138 -16.48 -11.80 0.05
CA LEU A 138 -15.11 -12.34 -0.08
C LEU A 138 -14.26 -11.98 1.14
N LEU A 139 -13.41 -12.90 1.59
CA LEU A 139 -12.61 -12.76 2.81
C LEU A 139 -11.82 -11.45 2.92
N PRO A 140 -11.21 -10.88 1.85
CA PRO A 140 -10.52 -9.59 1.95
C PRO A 140 -11.40 -8.43 2.45
N PHE A 141 -12.69 -8.45 2.15
CA PHE A 141 -13.64 -7.44 2.63
C PHE A 141 -14.22 -7.76 4.02
N VAL A 142 -14.34 -9.06 4.34
CA VAL A 142 -14.76 -9.53 5.67
C VAL A 142 -13.74 -9.17 6.75
N ILE A 143 -12.44 -9.26 6.43
CA ILE A 143 -11.35 -8.98 7.38
C ILE A 143 -11.34 -7.49 7.73
N PRO A 144 -11.52 -7.10 9.01
CA PRO A 144 -11.50 -5.71 9.39
C PRO A 144 -10.10 -5.13 9.11
N PRO A 145 -9.99 -3.95 8.49
CA PRO A 145 -8.73 -3.27 8.32
C PRO A 145 -8.02 -3.08 9.68
N ARG A 146 -6.71 -3.36 9.74
CA ARG A 146 -5.90 -3.03 10.92
C ARG A 146 -6.11 -1.55 11.24
N GLN A 147 -6.35 -1.23 12.50
CA GLN A 147 -6.44 0.15 12.91
C GLN A 147 -5.03 0.72 13.09
N TYR A 148 -4.72 1.76 12.34
CA TYR A 148 -3.50 2.53 12.51
C TYR A 148 -3.73 3.66 13.51
N PRO A 149 -2.67 4.23 14.11
CA PRO A 149 -2.79 5.38 14.99
C PRO A 149 -3.51 6.54 14.32
N THR A 150 -4.33 7.24 15.08
CA THR A 150 -4.98 8.48 14.61
C THR A 150 -3.91 9.51 14.29
N SER A 151 -4.04 10.12 13.12
CA SER A 151 -3.13 11.17 12.68
C SER A 151 -3.21 12.38 13.61
N PRO A 152 -2.10 13.01 13.99
CA PRO A 152 -2.11 14.20 14.83
C PRO A 152 -2.81 15.37 14.13
N ALA A 153 -3.41 16.26 14.89
CA ALA A 153 -4.08 17.45 14.35
C ALA A 153 -3.12 18.31 13.51
N THR A 154 -1.86 18.38 13.89
CA THR A 154 -0.77 19.07 13.20
C THR A 154 0.47 18.22 13.19
N TYR A 155 1.32 18.35 12.18
CA TYR A 155 2.58 17.62 12.11
C TYR A 155 3.71 18.41 12.80
N PRO A 156 4.57 17.73 13.59
CA PRO A 156 5.71 18.37 14.24
C PRO A 156 6.80 18.80 13.27
N ALA A 157 6.84 18.19 12.07
CA ALA A 157 7.76 18.50 10.99
C ALA A 157 7.05 18.36 9.64
N ARG A 158 7.64 18.95 8.60
CA ARG A 158 7.18 18.74 7.23
C ARG A 158 7.44 17.30 6.80
N LEU A 159 6.47 16.69 6.13
CA LEU A 159 6.59 15.34 5.59
C LEU A 159 6.84 15.41 4.10
N GLN A 160 7.70 14.53 3.62
CA GLN A 160 7.93 14.37 2.18
C GLN A 160 6.66 13.91 1.47
N VAL A 161 6.38 14.49 0.31
CA VAL A 161 5.28 14.08 -0.56
C VAL A 161 5.78 13.04 -1.55
N THR A 162 5.59 11.76 -1.19
CA THR A 162 6.07 10.61 -1.97
C THR A 162 5.05 10.09 -2.98
N ALA A 163 3.78 10.44 -2.80
CA ALA A 163 2.69 10.02 -3.67
C ALA A 163 1.66 11.13 -3.86
N LEU A 164 1.22 11.31 -5.09
CA LEU A 164 0.18 12.24 -5.52
C LEU A 164 -0.74 11.61 -6.55
N THR A 165 -2.01 12.00 -6.55
CA THR A 165 -2.92 11.75 -7.67
C THR A 165 -4.02 12.82 -7.70
N PHE A 166 -4.55 13.12 -8.89
CA PHE A 166 -5.77 13.91 -9.03
C PHE A 166 -7.00 13.04 -8.84
N SER A 167 -8.12 13.65 -8.40
CA SER A 167 -9.44 13.05 -8.53
C SER A 167 -9.85 12.96 -10.02
N ARG A 168 -10.86 12.13 -10.34
CA ARG A 168 -11.32 11.95 -11.73
C ARG A 168 -11.86 13.23 -12.36
N ASP A 169 -12.50 14.07 -11.58
CA ASP A 169 -13.04 15.36 -11.98
C ASP A 169 -12.01 16.52 -11.93
N ALA A 170 -10.77 16.17 -11.58
CA ALA A 170 -9.66 17.12 -11.41
C ALA A 170 -9.88 18.23 -10.34
N ASN A 171 -10.93 18.11 -9.51
CA ASN A 171 -11.24 19.11 -8.50
C ASN A 171 -10.39 18.96 -7.22
N LEU A 172 -9.90 17.74 -6.96
CA LEU A 172 -9.08 17.44 -5.80
C LEU A 172 -7.72 16.83 -6.18
N ILE A 173 -6.75 17.04 -5.31
CA ILE A 173 -5.45 16.39 -5.33
C ILE A 173 -5.31 15.61 -4.02
N TYR A 174 -5.04 14.32 -4.12
CA TYR A 174 -4.75 13.48 -2.97
C TYR A 174 -3.24 13.35 -2.79
N SER A 175 -2.77 13.50 -1.55
CA SER A 175 -1.37 13.30 -1.17
C SER A 175 -1.26 12.41 0.07
N GLY A 176 -0.16 11.67 0.19
CA GLY A 176 0.17 10.98 1.44
C GLY A 176 0.43 11.96 2.58
N GLY A 177 -0.03 11.60 3.79
CA GLY A 177 0.27 12.25 5.05
C GLY A 177 0.82 11.23 6.06
N TYR A 178 0.79 11.56 7.35
CA TYR A 178 1.20 10.68 8.44
C TYR A 178 0.01 9.86 8.94
N HIS A 179 -0.06 8.59 8.59
CA HIS A 179 -1.20 7.70 8.82
C HIS A 179 -2.52 8.16 8.18
N GLU A 180 -2.44 9.01 7.14
CA GLU A 180 -3.62 9.54 6.46
C GLU A 180 -3.33 9.93 5.01
N ILE A 181 -4.41 10.13 4.26
CA ILE A 181 -4.39 10.77 2.95
C ILE A 181 -5.03 12.15 3.12
N LEU A 182 -4.39 13.16 2.55
CA LEU A 182 -4.85 14.54 2.54
C LEU A 182 -5.47 14.88 1.19
N ALA A 183 -6.66 15.46 1.20
CA ALA A 183 -7.36 15.93 0.00
C ALA A 183 -7.31 17.46 -0.08
N TRP A 184 -6.82 18.00 -1.18
CA TRP A 184 -6.59 19.42 -1.42
C TRP A 184 -7.40 19.92 -2.62
N ASP A 185 -7.91 21.14 -2.59
CA ASP A 185 -8.35 21.82 -3.79
C ASP A 185 -7.15 22.44 -4.57
N ALA A 186 -7.41 22.98 -5.77
CA ALA A 186 -6.38 23.59 -6.58
C ALA A 186 -5.77 24.88 -5.97
N GLU A 187 -6.45 25.49 -5.02
CA GLU A 187 -6.02 26.65 -4.24
C GLU A 187 -5.13 26.25 -3.04
N GLY A 188 -4.97 24.93 -2.77
CA GLY A 188 -4.18 24.41 -1.66
C GLY A 188 -4.92 24.44 -0.32
N ASN A 189 -6.26 24.52 -0.33
CA ASN A 189 -7.05 24.37 0.89
C ASN A 189 -7.32 22.89 1.16
N LEU A 190 -7.12 22.48 2.41
CA LEU A 190 -7.41 21.12 2.86
C LEU A 190 -8.94 20.90 2.88
N LYS A 191 -9.41 19.89 2.14
CA LYS A 191 -10.83 19.52 2.01
C LYS A 191 -11.19 18.25 2.78
N GLY A 192 -10.21 17.38 3.03
CA GLY A 192 -10.44 16.14 3.75
C GLY A 192 -9.17 15.52 4.31
N ARG A 193 -9.37 14.72 5.34
CA ARG A 193 -8.33 13.91 5.98
C ARG A 193 -8.86 12.49 6.12
N ILE A 194 -8.28 11.54 5.40
CA ILE A 194 -8.72 10.15 5.37
C ILE A 194 -7.70 9.33 6.13
N GLY A 195 -8.04 8.95 7.34
CA GLY A 195 -7.15 8.22 8.26
C GLY A 195 -7.06 6.72 7.97
N ASN A 196 -6.48 6.00 8.93
CA ASN A 196 -6.36 4.54 8.94
C ASN A 196 -5.59 3.98 7.75
N VAL A 197 -4.46 4.58 7.42
CA VAL A 197 -3.48 4.07 6.45
C VAL A 197 -2.11 3.92 7.12
N GLY A 198 -1.17 3.21 6.47
CA GLY A 198 0.19 3.02 6.98
C GLY A 198 0.91 4.35 7.23
N GLN A 199 2.00 4.30 7.98
CA GLN A 199 2.74 5.50 8.41
C GLN A 199 3.12 6.42 7.25
N GLN A 200 3.57 5.85 6.15
CA GLN A 200 3.95 6.57 4.93
C GLN A 200 3.24 5.97 3.73
N THR A 201 2.79 6.82 2.82
CA THR A 201 2.17 6.43 1.55
C THR A 201 3.20 6.51 0.44
N TYR A 202 3.36 5.42 -0.33
CA TYR A 202 4.33 5.31 -1.41
C TYR A 202 3.69 5.39 -2.80
N ALA A 203 2.44 4.97 -2.94
CA ALA A 203 1.70 5.13 -4.19
C ALA A 203 0.20 5.36 -3.95
N LEU A 204 -0.40 6.17 -4.83
CA LEU A 204 -1.82 6.48 -4.88
C LEU A 204 -2.30 6.29 -6.31
N VAL A 205 -3.30 5.44 -6.51
CA VAL A 205 -3.85 5.16 -7.84
C VAL A 205 -5.37 5.05 -7.76
N LEU A 206 -6.09 5.79 -8.62
CA LEU A 206 -7.54 5.65 -8.72
C LEU A 206 -7.91 4.28 -9.27
N VAL A 207 -8.87 3.61 -8.64
CA VAL A 207 -9.38 2.32 -9.12
C VAL A 207 -10.13 2.53 -10.45
N PRO A 208 -9.78 1.84 -11.53
CA PRO A 208 -10.43 2.02 -12.83
C PRO A 208 -11.95 1.84 -12.75
N GLY A 209 -12.71 2.79 -13.29
CA GLY A 209 -14.19 2.72 -13.34
C GLY A 209 -14.92 2.98 -12.01
N GLN A 210 -14.23 3.09 -10.87
CA GLN A 210 -14.83 3.21 -9.53
C GLN A 210 -14.44 4.53 -8.85
N ASN A 211 -15.29 5.04 -7.94
CA ASN A 211 -14.96 6.22 -7.12
C ASN A 211 -14.14 5.81 -5.88
N GLN A 212 -13.03 5.12 -6.13
CA GLN A 212 -12.18 4.56 -5.10
C GLN A 212 -10.71 4.86 -5.36
N LEU A 213 -9.94 4.90 -4.29
CA LEU A 213 -8.49 5.12 -4.29
C LEU A 213 -7.77 3.91 -3.71
N ALA A 214 -6.87 3.33 -4.47
CA ALA A 214 -5.92 2.33 -3.98
C ALA A 214 -4.70 3.05 -3.40
N VAL A 215 -4.36 2.69 -2.18
CA VAL A 215 -3.29 3.30 -1.38
C VAL A 215 -2.26 2.24 -1.02
N ALA A 216 -1.06 2.35 -1.54
CA ALA A 216 0.08 1.57 -1.08
C ALA A 216 0.79 2.33 0.04
N SER A 217 0.79 1.77 1.23
CA SER A 217 1.35 2.40 2.43
C SER A 217 2.04 1.38 3.32
N GLY A 218 2.83 1.85 4.28
CA GLY A 218 3.47 0.96 5.24
C GLY A 218 4.43 1.69 6.16
N SER A 219 5.11 0.89 6.99
CA SER A 219 6.20 1.33 7.85
C SER A 219 7.41 0.42 7.60
N PRO A 220 8.59 0.96 7.27
CA PRO A 220 9.77 0.15 6.98
C PRO A 220 10.08 -0.84 8.11
N GLY A 221 10.28 -2.12 7.76
CA GLY A 221 10.56 -3.21 8.70
C GLY A 221 9.36 -3.69 9.53
N PHE A 222 8.15 -3.11 9.37
CA PHE A 222 6.94 -3.51 10.08
C PHE A 222 5.82 -4.02 9.16
N GLY A 223 5.93 -3.76 7.86
CA GLY A 223 4.99 -4.22 6.87
C GLY A 223 4.35 -3.12 6.03
N GLY A 224 3.71 -3.55 4.95
CA GLY A 224 2.98 -2.70 4.03
C GLY A 224 1.64 -3.30 3.64
N GLU A 225 0.70 -2.44 3.28
CA GLU A 225 -0.64 -2.83 2.85
C GLU A 225 -1.05 -2.03 1.62
N VAL A 226 -1.85 -2.67 0.77
CA VAL A 226 -2.67 -1.97 -0.23
C VAL A 226 -4.08 -1.88 0.32
N ARG A 227 -4.56 -0.66 0.51
CA ARG A 227 -5.91 -0.39 1.01
C ARG A 227 -6.77 0.27 -0.05
N ILE A 228 -8.05 -0.06 -0.06
CA ILE A 228 -9.05 0.65 -0.87
C ILE A 228 -9.78 1.63 0.03
N ILE A 229 -9.86 2.86 -0.43
CA ILE A 229 -10.63 3.94 0.18
C ILE A 229 -11.80 4.28 -0.74
N ASP A 230 -13.02 4.27 -0.22
CA ASP A 230 -14.18 4.86 -0.91
C ASP A 230 -14.10 6.39 -0.75
N LEU A 231 -14.05 7.10 -1.87
CA LEU A 231 -13.90 8.56 -1.87
C LEU A 231 -15.20 9.31 -1.52
N SER A 232 -16.35 8.63 -1.54
CA SER A 232 -17.64 9.21 -1.13
C SER A 232 -17.80 9.23 0.39
N THR A 233 -17.42 8.11 1.04
CA THR A 233 -17.49 7.96 2.51
C THR A 233 -16.20 8.40 3.20
N GLN A 234 -15.08 8.46 2.47
CA GLN A 234 -13.74 8.70 2.97
C GLN A 234 -13.27 7.62 3.98
N GLU A 235 -13.73 6.40 3.79
CA GLU A 235 -13.39 5.26 4.66
C GLU A 235 -12.59 4.19 3.93
N VAL A 236 -11.75 3.47 4.67
CA VAL A 236 -11.08 2.27 4.19
C VAL A 236 -12.09 1.14 4.14
N THR A 237 -12.36 0.63 2.95
CA THR A 237 -13.36 -0.43 2.71
C THR A 237 -12.75 -1.81 2.60
N ALA A 238 -11.48 -1.92 2.17
CA ALA A 238 -10.80 -3.21 2.02
C ALA A 238 -9.28 -3.12 2.18
N VAL A 239 -8.66 -4.26 2.48
CA VAL A 239 -7.21 -4.48 2.41
C VAL A 239 -6.95 -5.56 1.36
N LEU A 240 -6.40 -5.18 0.21
CA LEU A 240 -6.18 -6.08 -0.92
C LEU A 240 -4.93 -6.94 -0.79
N ALA A 241 -3.90 -6.41 -0.13
CA ALA A 241 -2.63 -7.12 0.05
C ALA A 241 -1.93 -6.69 1.32
N ARG A 242 -1.18 -7.63 1.90
CA ARG A 242 -0.26 -7.41 3.02
C ARG A 242 1.11 -7.96 2.67
N CYS A 243 2.15 -7.21 3.02
CA CYS A 243 3.55 -7.59 2.84
C CYS A 243 4.31 -7.41 4.14
N ASN A 244 5.38 -8.17 4.32
CA ASN A 244 6.24 -8.09 5.52
C ASN A 244 7.10 -6.84 5.55
N ASP A 245 7.17 -6.09 4.45
CA ASP A 245 7.83 -4.80 4.33
C ASP A 245 6.99 -3.86 3.44
N VAL A 246 7.41 -2.62 3.30
CA VAL A 246 6.64 -1.59 2.58
C VAL A 246 6.35 -1.96 1.12
N ILE A 247 5.18 -1.56 0.67
CA ILE A 247 4.79 -1.62 -0.75
C ILE A 247 5.17 -0.29 -1.38
N LEU A 248 6.07 -0.34 -2.36
CA LEU A 248 6.70 0.85 -2.95
C LEU A 248 5.95 1.39 -4.16
N ASP A 249 5.27 0.53 -4.91
CA ASP A 249 4.49 0.94 -6.07
C ASP A 249 3.33 -0.02 -6.36
N ILE A 250 2.27 0.50 -6.97
CA ILE A 250 1.13 -0.26 -7.47
C ILE A 250 0.68 0.27 -8.81
N ALA A 251 0.17 -0.62 -9.66
CA ALA A 251 -0.37 -0.25 -10.96
C ALA A 251 -1.54 -1.16 -11.35
N PHE A 252 -2.67 -0.58 -11.69
CA PHE A 252 -3.76 -1.35 -12.33
C PHE A 252 -3.43 -1.66 -13.77
N ARG A 253 -3.78 -2.87 -14.21
CA ARG A 253 -3.86 -3.21 -15.62
C ARG A 253 -4.87 -2.27 -16.30
N PRO A 254 -4.66 -1.85 -17.56
CA PRO A 254 -5.54 -0.88 -18.22
C PRO A 254 -7.03 -1.23 -18.23
N ASP A 255 -7.37 -2.53 -18.26
CA ASP A 255 -8.75 -3.01 -18.18
C ASP A 255 -9.33 -3.09 -16.76
N GLY A 256 -8.53 -2.75 -15.74
CA GLY A 256 -8.91 -2.79 -14.33
C GLY A 256 -9.01 -4.17 -13.70
N LYS A 257 -8.73 -5.25 -14.45
CA LYS A 257 -8.92 -6.63 -13.97
C LYS A 257 -7.80 -7.15 -13.07
N GLU A 258 -6.64 -6.54 -13.09
CA GLU A 258 -5.49 -6.97 -12.30
C GLU A 258 -4.80 -5.75 -11.67
N LEU A 259 -4.25 -5.96 -10.47
CA LEU A 259 -3.41 -5.01 -9.77
C LEU A 259 -2.02 -5.60 -9.58
N ALA A 260 -1.00 -4.94 -10.12
CA ALA A 260 0.40 -5.27 -9.83
C ALA A 260 0.89 -4.50 -8.62
N ILE A 261 1.62 -5.18 -7.74
CA ILE A 261 2.14 -4.68 -6.47
C ILE A 261 3.64 -4.93 -6.42
N ALA A 262 4.41 -3.87 -6.23
CA ALA A 262 5.86 -3.92 -6.10
C ALA A 262 6.28 -3.62 -4.66
N ALA A 263 7.04 -4.53 -4.04
CA ALA A 263 7.34 -4.46 -2.62
C ALA A 263 8.86 -4.48 -2.31
N ALA A 264 9.21 -4.03 -1.12
CA ALA A 264 10.57 -4.06 -0.60
C ALA A 264 11.04 -5.48 -0.25
N ASP A 265 10.13 -6.46 -0.16
CA ASP A 265 10.47 -7.89 -0.03
C ASP A 265 10.97 -8.52 -1.34
N LYS A 266 11.24 -7.73 -2.38
CA LYS A 266 11.74 -8.10 -3.72
C LYS A 266 10.70 -8.78 -4.61
N SER A 267 9.49 -8.99 -4.12
CA SER A 267 8.41 -9.60 -4.88
C SER A 267 7.65 -8.60 -5.73
N ILE A 268 7.10 -9.10 -6.84
CA ILE A 268 6.00 -8.48 -7.56
C ILE A 268 4.82 -9.44 -7.44
N ARG A 269 3.69 -8.96 -6.96
CA ARG A 269 2.46 -9.73 -6.87
C ARG A 269 1.45 -9.18 -7.86
N ILE A 270 0.77 -10.06 -8.58
CA ILE A 270 -0.33 -9.71 -9.48
C ILE A 270 -1.61 -10.24 -8.86
N LEU A 271 -2.46 -9.33 -8.45
CA LEU A 271 -3.76 -9.60 -7.86
C LEU A 271 -4.84 -9.62 -8.95
N ASP A 272 -5.73 -10.59 -8.91
CA ASP A 272 -6.96 -10.60 -9.68
C ASP A 272 -8.01 -9.74 -8.95
N MET A 273 -8.56 -8.74 -9.61
CA MET A 273 -9.48 -7.79 -8.98
C MET A 273 -10.92 -8.29 -8.86
N GLU A 274 -11.26 -9.43 -9.48
CA GLU A 274 -12.56 -10.08 -9.33
C GLU A 274 -12.59 -11.01 -8.12
N THR A 275 -11.51 -11.79 -7.94
CA THR A 275 -11.40 -12.75 -6.82
C THR A 275 -10.62 -12.22 -5.63
N LEU A 276 -9.89 -11.11 -5.81
CA LEU A 276 -8.97 -10.47 -4.86
C LEU A 276 -7.81 -11.38 -4.39
N GLU A 277 -7.45 -12.34 -5.22
CA GLU A 277 -6.39 -13.29 -4.94
C GLU A 277 -5.10 -12.95 -5.67
N THR A 278 -4.00 -13.39 -5.10
CA THR A 278 -2.71 -13.34 -5.78
C THR A 278 -2.66 -14.37 -6.88
N LYS A 279 -2.84 -13.93 -8.13
CA LYS A 279 -2.74 -14.75 -9.33
C LYS A 279 -1.31 -15.24 -9.58
N GLN A 280 -0.32 -14.38 -9.32
CA GLN A 280 1.09 -14.66 -9.56
C GLN A 280 1.98 -13.93 -8.56
N THR A 281 3.10 -14.56 -8.19
CA THR A 281 4.19 -13.94 -7.43
C THR A 281 5.49 -14.10 -8.23
N LEU A 282 6.11 -12.99 -8.61
CA LEU A 282 7.34 -12.96 -9.40
C LEU A 282 8.51 -12.60 -8.50
N LEU A 283 9.45 -13.54 -8.31
CA LEU A 283 10.63 -13.42 -7.46
C LEU A 283 11.91 -13.30 -8.32
N SER A 284 11.94 -12.37 -9.24
CA SER A 284 13.04 -12.26 -10.21
C SER A 284 14.08 -11.20 -9.85
N HIS A 285 13.77 -10.25 -8.97
CA HIS A 285 14.69 -9.20 -8.55
C HIS A 285 15.53 -9.61 -7.34
N ALA A 286 16.77 -9.11 -7.29
CA ALA A 286 17.69 -9.37 -6.18
C ALA A 286 17.52 -8.36 -5.03
N ASP A 287 16.83 -7.25 -5.26
CA ASP A 287 16.63 -6.17 -4.29
C ASP A 287 15.22 -5.55 -4.48
N PHE A 288 14.86 -4.55 -3.67
CA PHE A 288 13.55 -3.87 -3.65
C PHE A 288 13.05 -3.56 -5.06
N VAL A 289 11.79 -3.90 -5.33
CA VAL A 289 11.10 -3.48 -6.55
C VAL A 289 10.50 -2.10 -6.29
N THR A 290 11.02 -1.09 -6.98
CA THR A 290 10.77 0.33 -6.69
C THR A 290 9.75 0.98 -7.61
N ALA A 291 9.51 0.37 -8.77
CA ALA A 291 8.54 0.87 -9.75
C ALA A 291 7.95 -0.27 -10.57
N ILE A 292 6.69 -0.10 -10.98
CA ILE A 292 5.98 -1.07 -11.80
C ILE A 292 5.03 -0.35 -12.77
N ALA A 293 4.90 -0.87 -13.99
CA ALA A 293 3.95 -0.35 -14.96
C ALA A 293 3.50 -1.44 -15.95
N TRP A 294 2.26 -1.35 -16.39
CA TRP A 294 1.71 -2.19 -17.45
C TRP A 294 1.94 -1.56 -18.83
N SER A 295 2.00 -2.41 -19.87
CA SER A 295 1.81 -1.96 -21.25
C SER A 295 0.34 -1.57 -21.47
N GLU A 296 0.07 -0.71 -22.46
CA GLU A 296 -1.30 -0.25 -22.76
C GLU A 296 -2.24 -1.38 -23.18
N ASP A 297 -1.71 -2.42 -23.80
CA ASP A 297 -2.45 -3.63 -24.18
C ASP A 297 -2.62 -4.63 -23.01
N GLY A 298 -2.07 -4.33 -21.83
CA GLY A 298 -2.13 -5.17 -20.65
C GLY A 298 -1.36 -6.49 -20.73
N LYS A 299 -0.58 -6.72 -21.82
CA LYS A 299 0.10 -8.02 -22.04
C LYS A 299 1.48 -8.10 -21.43
N LYS A 300 2.07 -6.97 -21.07
CA LYS A 300 3.40 -6.90 -20.48
C LYS A 300 3.37 -6.11 -19.17
N LEU A 301 4.17 -6.56 -18.24
CA LEU A 301 4.45 -5.85 -17.00
C LEU A 301 5.93 -5.51 -16.98
N VAL A 302 6.27 -4.25 -16.71
CA VAL A 302 7.64 -3.80 -16.53
C VAL A 302 7.88 -3.42 -15.08
N SER A 303 9.03 -3.78 -14.54
CA SER A 303 9.47 -3.41 -13.18
C SER A 303 10.85 -2.78 -13.19
N GLY A 304 11.09 -1.90 -12.23
CA GLY A 304 12.41 -1.34 -11.90
C GLY A 304 12.81 -1.69 -10.48
N SER A 305 14.09 -1.91 -10.23
CA SER A 305 14.57 -2.36 -8.93
C SER A 305 15.85 -1.65 -8.49
N ARG A 306 16.05 -1.67 -7.18
CA ARG A 306 17.31 -1.24 -6.54
C ARG A 306 18.50 -2.14 -6.94
N ASP A 307 18.24 -3.33 -7.50
CA ASP A 307 19.27 -4.20 -8.09
C ASP A 307 19.85 -3.68 -9.41
N LYS A 308 19.51 -2.44 -9.80
CA LYS A 308 19.97 -1.72 -11.01
C LYS A 308 19.38 -2.26 -12.32
N SER A 309 18.45 -3.19 -12.27
CA SER A 309 17.82 -3.74 -13.46
C SER A 309 16.37 -3.25 -13.66
N ALA A 310 15.95 -3.20 -14.94
CA ALA A 310 14.56 -3.18 -15.30
C ALA A 310 14.20 -4.49 -16.00
N LYS A 311 13.05 -5.07 -15.69
CA LYS A 311 12.62 -6.38 -16.21
C LYS A 311 11.24 -6.29 -16.83
N VAL A 312 11.02 -7.04 -17.92
CA VAL A 312 9.71 -7.15 -18.57
C VAL A 312 9.24 -8.58 -18.47
N PHE A 313 8.00 -8.74 -18.06
CA PHE A 313 7.34 -10.04 -17.90
C PHE A 313 6.15 -10.15 -18.88
N ASN A 314 5.86 -11.38 -19.31
CA ASN A 314 4.58 -11.72 -19.88
C ASN A 314 3.54 -11.66 -18.74
N ALA A 315 2.52 -10.85 -18.88
CA ALA A 315 1.56 -10.59 -17.81
C ALA A 315 0.66 -11.81 -17.50
N GLU A 316 0.41 -12.66 -18.50
CA GLU A 316 -0.46 -13.82 -18.33
C GLU A 316 0.25 -15.01 -17.68
N THR A 317 1.50 -15.25 -18.10
CA THR A 317 2.27 -16.43 -17.65
C THR A 317 3.25 -16.13 -16.51
N GLY A 318 3.52 -14.85 -16.23
CA GLY A 318 4.57 -14.44 -15.27
C GLY A 318 6.00 -14.66 -15.78
N GLN A 319 6.17 -15.17 -17.00
CA GLN A 319 7.50 -15.46 -17.55
C GLN A 319 8.31 -14.18 -17.75
N LEU A 320 9.56 -14.18 -17.27
CA LEU A 320 10.52 -13.13 -17.58
C LEU A 320 10.84 -13.14 -19.08
N LEU A 321 10.49 -12.07 -19.78
CA LEU A 321 10.78 -11.90 -21.20
C LEU A 321 12.17 -11.38 -21.44
N ILE A 322 12.58 -10.35 -20.68
CA ILE A 322 13.90 -9.73 -20.82
C ILE A 322 14.30 -8.96 -19.55
N SER A 323 15.61 -8.84 -19.33
CA SER A 323 16.22 -8.04 -18.28
C SER A 323 17.16 -7.01 -18.88
N TYR A 324 16.94 -5.74 -18.58
CA TYR A 324 17.79 -4.62 -18.96
C TYR A 324 18.69 -4.25 -17.79
N GLN A 325 20.02 -4.26 -18.02
CA GLN A 325 21.06 -3.97 -17.01
C GLN A 325 21.93 -2.76 -17.40
N GLY A 326 21.38 -1.82 -18.15
CA GLY A 326 22.11 -0.64 -18.62
C GLY A 326 22.26 0.49 -17.62
N HIS A 327 21.53 0.45 -16.48
CA HIS A 327 21.67 1.44 -15.41
C HIS A 327 22.86 1.17 -14.51
N ALA A 328 23.59 2.22 -14.15
CA ALA A 328 24.73 2.13 -13.22
C ALA A 328 24.29 2.09 -11.75
N ASN A 329 23.04 2.49 -11.44
CA ASN A 329 22.50 2.55 -10.09
C ASN A 329 21.01 2.14 -10.07
N ALA A 330 20.36 2.19 -8.89
CA ALA A 330 18.96 1.80 -8.68
C ALA A 330 18.02 2.41 -9.73
N VAL A 331 17.13 1.58 -10.29
CA VAL A 331 16.05 2.03 -11.18
C VAL A 331 14.86 2.42 -10.31
N ARG A 332 14.31 3.63 -10.51
CA ARG A 332 13.24 4.23 -9.70
C ARG A 332 11.95 4.48 -10.46
N GLY A 333 12.00 4.48 -11.77
CA GLY A 333 10.83 4.69 -12.62
C GLY A 333 10.94 3.88 -13.90
N VAL A 334 9.83 3.30 -14.33
CA VAL A 334 9.73 2.51 -15.56
C VAL A 334 8.40 2.77 -16.25
N ARG A 335 8.40 2.67 -17.59
CA ARG A 335 7.18 2.71 -18.38
C ARG A 335 7.36 1.99 -19.71
N VAL A 336 6.38 1.19 -20.11
CA VAL A 336 6.30 0.66 -21.47
C VAL A 336 5.74 1.77 -22.37
N LEU A 337 6.37 1.96 -23.54
CA LEU A 337 5.88 2.95 -24.51
C LEU A 337 4.62 2.45 -25.22
N PRO A 338 3.79 3.35 -25.79
CA PRO A 338 2.53 2.97 -26.44
C PRO A 338 2.67 1.93 -27.56
N ASP A 339 3.82 1.88 -28.23
CA ASP A 339 4.13 0.88 -29.25
C ASP A 339 4.26 -0.56 -28.72
N GLY A 340 4.32 -0.73 -27.39
CA GLY A 340 4.51 -2.01 -26.72
C GLY A 340 5.86 -2.68 -26.99
N LYS A 341 6.80 -2.00 -27.66
CA LYS A 341 8.09 -2.54 -28.11
C LYS A 341 9.28 -1.98 -27.32
N GLN A 342 9.12 -0.83 -26.72
CA GLN A 342 10.19 -0.15 -25.99
C GLN A 342 9.76 0.21 -24.57
N VAL A 343 10.77 0.38 -23.73
CA VAL A 343 10.62 0.84 -22.34
C VAL A 343 11.47 2.10 -22.17
N VAL A 344 10.98 3.02 -21.37
CA VAL A 344 11.80 4.04 -20.72
C VAL A 344 11.99 3.69 -19.25
N SER A 345 13.20 3.90 -18.74
CA SER A 345 13.53 3.69 -17.33
C SER A 345 14.46 4.79 -16.84
N THR A 346 14.32 5.16 -15.57
CA THR A 346 15.13 6.19 -14.91
C THR A 346 15.51 5.78 -13.51
N GLY A 347 16.55 6.38 -12.96
CA GLY A 347 17.00 6.01 -11.62
C GLY A 347 18.10 6.92 -11.07
N ASN A 348 18.80 6.38 -10.08
CA ASN A 348 19.83 7.10 -9.32
C ASN A 348 21.16 7.29 -10.09
N ASP A 349 21.21 6.90 -11.35
CA ASP A 349 22.35 7.18 -12.25
C ASP A 349 22.18 8.48 -13.03
N HIS A 350 21.15 9.29 -12.72
CA HIS A 350 20.89 10.60 -13.29
C HIS A 350 20.52 10.56 -14.77
N LYS A 351 19.97 9.45 -15.26
CA LYS A 351 19.66 9.24 -16.67
C LYS A 351 18.25 8.66 -16.84
N LEU A 352 17.65 9.03 -17.98
CA LEU A 352 16.54 8.28 -18.55
C LEU A 352 17.08 7.47 -19.71
N HIS A 353 16.90 6.16 -19.68
CA HIS A 353 17.23 5.24 -20.77
C HIS A 353 15.97 4.86 -21.52
N ARG A 354 16.09 4.77 -22.87
CA ARG A 354 15.10 4.14 -23.74
C ARG A 354 15.73 2.90 -24.35
N TRP A 355 15.03 1.77 -24.31
CA TRP A 355 15.58 0.48 -24.75
C TRP A 355 14.50 -0.43 -25.31
N ASN A 356 14.90 -1.37 -26.18
CA ASN A 356 13.98 -2.32 -26.82
C ASN A 356 13.68 -3.51 -25.92
N ILE A 357 12.43 -3.98 -25.92
CA ILE A 357 12.02 -5.20 -25.22
C ILE A 357 12.57 -6.45 -25.91
N SER A 358 12.81 -6.42 -27.23
CA SER A 358 13.24 -7.59 -28.00
C SER A 358 14.67 -8.05 -27.72
N ASP A 359 15.58 -7.13 -27.41
CA ASP A 359 17.02 -7.41 -27.31
C ASP A 359 17.73 -6.67 -26.17
N ALA A 360 16.97 -5.96 -25.32
CA ALA A 360 17.48 -5.08 -24.24
C ALA A 360 18.48 -4.01 -24.71
N LYS A 361 18.49 -3.67 -26.00
CA LYS A 361 19.43 -2.68 -26.52
C LYS A 361 18.97 -1.28 -26.23
N LYS A 362 19.85 -0.47 -25.62
CA LYS A 362 19.61 0.96 -25.40
C LYS A 362 19.56 1.69 -26.73
N THR A 363 18.47 2.41 -26.99
CA THR A 363 18.24 3.18 -28.22
C THR A 363 18.42 4.69 -28.04
N ALA A 364 18.21 5.18 -26.80
CA ALA A 364 18.48 6.58 -26.45
C ALA A 364 18.82 6.71 -24.95
N GLU A 365 19.46 7.84 -24.63
CA GLU A 365 19.78 8.23 -23.27
C GLU A 365 19.57 9.75 -23.15
N VAL A 366 18.91 10.19 -22.07
CA VAL A 366 18.69 11.59 -21.75
C VAL A 366 19.23 11.86 -20.35
N ALA A 367 20.12 12.85 -20.22
CA ALA A 367 20.58 13.32 -18.92
C ALA A 367 19.46 14.09 -18.21
N ILE A 368 19.20 13.76 -16.94
CA ILE A 368 18.13 14.38 -16.13
C ILE A 368 18.66 15.25 -15.00
N GLY A 369 19.98 15.38 -14.85
CA GLY A 369 20.65 16.29 -13.94
C GLY A 369 20.74 15.80 -12.50
N GLY A 370 19.79 15.03 -12.02
CA GLY A 370 19.75 14.40 -10.69
C GLY A 370 19.19 13.00 -10.75
N GLU A 371 18.96 12.37 -9.58
CA GLU A 371 18.27 11.09 -9.49
C GLU A 371 16.84 11.23 -10.05
N GLY A 372 16.44 10.31 -10.91
CA GLY A 372 15.08 10.27 -11.45
C GLY A 372 14.18 9.33 -10.66
N TYR A 373 12.94 9.77 -10.44
CA TYR A 373 11.94 9.02 -9.68
C TYR A 373 10.82 8.47 -10.56
N LYS A 374 9.64 8.18 -9.99
CA LYS A 374 8.52 7.54 -10.68
C LYS A 374 8.07 8.35 -11.91
N ILE A 375 8.05 7.69 -13.06
CA ILE A 375 7.67 8.29 -14.35
C ILE A 375 6.15 8.42 -14.44
N SER A 376 5.64 9.61 -14.72
CA SER A 376 4.29 9.82 -15.23
C SER A 376 4.31 10.16 -16.73
N SER A 377 3.16 10.15 -17.40
CA SER A 377 3.10 10.43 -18.84
C SER A 377 2.03 11.44 -19.18
N ALA A 378 2.26 12.16 -20.25
CA ALA A 378 1.30 13.03 -20.90
C ALA A 378 1.55 12.96 -22.42
N ASP A 379 0.55 12.52 -23.19
CA ASP A 379 0.65 12.28 -24.61
C ASP A 379 1.91 11.50 -25.01
N ASN A 380 2.71 12.02 -25.94
CA ASN A 380 3.96 11.41 -26.39
C ASN A 380 5.18 11.84 -25.55
N CYS A 381 4.96 12.34 -24.32
CA CYS A 381 6.00 12.78 -23.40
C CYS A 381 5.98 11.95 -22.12
N VAL A 382 7.13 11.87 -21.48
CA VAL A 382 7.24 11.40 -20.08
C VAL A 382 7.64 12.54 -19.17
N LEU A 383 7.16 12.47 -17.95
CA LEU A 383 7.46 13.43 -16.89
C LEU A 383 8.31 12.72 -15.84
N VAL A 384 9.48 13.27 -15.58
CA VAL A 384 10.48 12.68 -14.67
C VAL A 384 10.75 13.65 -13.52
N PRO A 385 10.24 13.36 -12.33
CA PRO A 385 10.65 14.07 -11.12
C PRO A 385 12.12 13.80 -10.82
N SER A 386 12.85 14.84 -10.38
CA SER A 386 14.29 14.71 -10.18
C SER A 386 14.78 15.33 -8.87
N SER A 387 15.84 14.73 -8.29
CA SER A 387 16.50 15.26 -7.09
C SER A 387 17.21 16.61 -7.32
N ASP A 388 17.34 17.04 -8.57
CA ASP A 388 17.84 18.37 -8.89
C ASP A 388 16.78 19.48 -8.78
N LYS A 389 15.65 19.20 -8.09
CA LYS A 389 14.56 20.13 -7.74
C LYS A 389 13.67 20.53 -8.92
N ARG A 390 13.66 19.71 -9.99
CA ARG A 390 12.86 19.93 -11.19
C ARG A 390 11.96 18.74 -11.50
N LEU A 391 10.85 19.03 -12.18
CA LEU A 391 10.17 18.06 -13.00
C LEU A 391 10.60 18.29 -14.45
N LEU A 392 10.94 17.25 -15.17
CA LEU A 392 11.38 17.31 -16.57
C LEU A 392 10.31 16.68 -17.48
N LYS A 393 9.85 17.43 -18.49
CA LYS A 393 9.03 16.90 -19.59
C LYS A 393 9.96 16.54 -20.74
N ILE A 394 9.97 15.25 -21.10
CA ILE A 394 10.87 14.68 -22.11
C ILE A 394 10.02 14.20 -23.29
N ASP A 395 10.24 14.77 -24.45
CA ASP A 395 9.63 14.36 -25.72
C ASP A 395 10.31 13.06 -26.21
N LEU A 396 9.54 11.99 -26.33
CA LEU A 396 10.05 10.68 -26.71
C LEU A 396 10.38 10.57 -28.21
N SER A 397 9.83 11.44 -29.05
CA SER A 397 10.17 11.46 -30.48
C SER A 397 11.55 12.09 -30.75
N LYS A 398 11.92 13.06 -29.91
CA LYS A 398 13.19 13.80 -30.01
C LYS A 398 14.25 13.30 -29.03
N ASN A 399 13.84 12.53 -28.01
CA ASN A 399 14.66 12.12 -26.86
C ASN A 399 15.33 13.36 -26.18
N GLN A 400 14.54 14.40 -25.95
CA GLN A 400 15.01 15.68 -25.42
C GLN A 400 14.07 16.22 -24.35
N VAL A 401 14.63 16.93 -23.37
CA VAL A 401 13.87 17.75 -22.43
C VAL A 401 13.27 18.94 -23.19
N THR A 402 11.94 19.05 -23.17
CA THR A 402 11.21 20.14 -23.83
C THR A 402 10.73 21.20 -22.85
N THR A 403 10.46 20.82 -21.61
CA THR A 403 10.01 21.75 -20.57
C THR A 403 10.64 21.34 -19.23
N GLU A 404 11.10 22.34 -18.50
CA GLU A 404 11.61 22.19 -17.15
C GLU A 404 10.71 22.97 -16.18
N PHE A 405 10.09 22.28 -15.24
CA PHE A 405 9.27 22.90 -14.20
C PHE A 405 10.17 23.20 -13.00
N LYS A 406 10.60 24.46 -12.89
CA LYS A 406 11.59 24.95 -11.92
C LYS A 406 10.93 25.76 -10.80
N GLY A 407 11.39 25.60 -9.57
CA GLY A 407 10.94 26.42 -8.46
C GLY A 407 10.71 25.69 -7.15
N HIS A 408 10.88 24.34 -7.10
CA HIS A 408 10.96 23.64 -5.84
C HIS A 408 12.27 23.96 -5.11
N ALA A 409 12.18 24.04 -3.78
CA ALA A 409 13.36 24.27 -2.93
C ALA A 409 14.13 22.99 -2.61
N ASP A 410 13.49 21.81 -2.80
CA ASP A 410 14.05 20.49 -2.50
C ASP A 410 13.71 19.47 -3.59
N TRP A 411 14.14 18.24 -3.44
CA TRP A 411 13.96 17.13 -4.40
C TRP A 411 12.49 16.94 -4.77
N VAL A 412 12.20 16.86 -6.07
CA VAL A 412 10.88 16.49 -6.56
C VAL A 412 10.78 14.99 -6.61
N LEU A 413 9.91 14.40 -5.79
CA LEU A 413 9.81 12.95 -5.60
C LEU A 413 8.73 12.29 -6.46
N THR A 414 7.67 13.03 -6.75
CA THR A 414 6.49 12.49 -7.45
C THR A 414 5.83 13.53 -8.33
N SER A 415 5.09 13.05 -9.33
CA SER A 415 4.24 13.87 -10.17
C SER A 415 2.96 13.14 -10.57
N ALA A 416 1.89 13.90 -10.76
CA ALA A 416 0.62 13.39 -11.29
C ALA A 416 0.08 14.37 -12.33
N VAL A 417 -0.39 13.85 -13.45
CA VAL A 417 -1.06 14.63 -14.52
C VAL A 417 -2.56 14.54 -14.29
N ASN A 418 -3.26 15.67 -14.44
CA ASN A 418 -4.72 15.67 -14.33
C ASN A 418 -5.37 15.00 -15.55
N PRO A 419 -6.65 14.54 -15.45
CA PRO A 419 -7.29 13.74 -16.50
C PRO A 419 -7.37 14.42 -17.87
N ASP A 420 -7.50 15.74 -17.94
CA ASP A 420 -7.56 16.51 -19.19
C ASP A 420 -6.18 16.90 -19.75
N GLN A 421 -5.10 16.47 -19.09
CA GLN A 421 -3.71 16.71 -19.47
C GLN A 421 -3.34 18.20 -19.63
N THR A 422 -3.97 19.08 -18.88
CA THR A 422 -3.67 20.51 -18.89
C THR A 422 -2.74 20.93 -17.75
N LYS A 423 -2.73 20.16 -16.65
CA LYS A 423 -1.98 20.47 -15.43
C LYS A 423 -1.17 19.27 -14.96
N VAL A 424 -0.08 19.56 -14.27
CA VAL A 424 0.68 18.56 -13.51
C VAL A 424 0.87 19.06 -12.08
N ALA A 425 0.65 18.17 -11.11
CA ALA A 425 1.02 18.38 -9.72
C ALA A 425 2.35 17.70 -9.45
N THR A 426 3.18 18.33 -8.62
CA THR A 426 4.45 17.78 -8.15
C THR A 426 4.51 17.80 -6.64
N GLY A 427 5.13 16.78 -6.05
CA GLY A 427 5.38 16.67 -4.62
C GLY A 427 6.87 16.61 -4.34
N ALA A 428 7.32 17.36 -3.33
CA ALA A 428 8.73 17.47 -2.98
C ALA A 428 9.06 16.90 -1.60
N HIS A 429 10.35 16.71 -1.36
CA HIS A 429 10.90 16.17 -0.12
C HIS A 429 10.66 17.07 1.09
N ASP A 430 10.60 18.39 0.90
CA ASP A 430 10.28 19.38 1.94
C ASP A 430 8.78 19.53 2.24
N GLY A 431 7.94 18.66 1.64
CA GLY A 431 6.50 18.66 1.81
C GLY A 431 5.75 19.65 0.93
N GLU A 432 6.42 20.34 -0.02
CA GLU A 432 5.76 21.26 -0.91
C GLU A 432 5.05 20.54 -2.06
N ILE A 433 3.81 20.95 -2.34
CA ILE A 433 3.08 20.60 -3.56
C ILE A 433 3.01 21.84 -4.46
N LYS A 434 3.28 21.65 -5.73
CA LYS A 434 3.09 22.67 -6.77
C LYS A 434 2.20 22.17 -7.89
N ILE A 435 1.35 23.05 -8.42
CA ILE A 435 0.59 22.83 -9.65
C ILE A 435 1.17 23.70 -10.75
N TRP A 436 1.33 23.11 -11.91
CA TRP A 436 1.91 23.73 -13.09
C TRP A 436 0.99 23.58 -14.29
N ASN A 437 1.04 24.55 -15.20
CA ASN A 437 0.53 24.39 -16.55
C ASN A 437 1.43 23.39 -17.30
N LEU A 438 0.85 22.30 -17.80
CA LEU A 438 1.60 21.21 -18.43
C LEU A 438 2.20 21.59 -19.78
N VAL A 439 1.65 22.61 -20.45
CA VAL A 439 2.09 23.04 -21.81
C VAL A 439 3.34 23.88 -21.72
N ASP A 440 3.31 24.94 -20.92
CA ASP A 440 4.35 25.97 -20.87
C ASP A 440 5.23 25.95 -19.63
N GLY A 441 4.89 25.11 -18.63
CA GLY A 441 5.65 24.97 -17.38
C GLY A 441 5.45 26.12 -16.39
N THR A 442 4.47 26.99 -16.58
CA THR A 442 4.19 28.08 -15.65
C THR A 442 3.60 27.55 -14.34
N LEU A 443 4.06 28.12 -13.21
CA LEU A 443 3.54 27.81 -11.88
C LEU A 443 2.13 28.40 -11.74
N ILE A 444 1.17 27.55 -11.37
CA ILE A 444 -0.21 27.97 -11.10
C ILE A 444 -0.39 28.24 -9.59
N ASN A 445 0.04 27.30 -8.75
CA ASN A 445 -0.09 27.43 -7.29
C ASN A 445 0.93 26.56 -6.54
N SER A 446 1.16 26.86 -5.24
CA SER A 446 2.00 26.07 -4.36
C SER A 446 1.56 26.15 -2.90
N TRP A 447 1.72 25.07 -2.15
CA TRP A 447 1.46 24.99 -0.70
C TRP A 447 2.28 23.87 -0.05
N ILE A 448 2.33 23.90 1.29
CA ILE A 448 2.90 22.79 2.07
C ILE A 448 1.79 21.79 2.39
N ALA A 449 2.01 20.53 2.09
CA ALA A 449 1.09 19.41 2.35
C ALA A 449 1.06 19.06 3.84
N GLN A 450 0.54 19.98 4.64
CA GLN A 450 0.48 19.86 6.10
C GLN A 450 -0.86 20.38 6.59
N PRO A 451 -1.56 19.66 7.49
CA PRO A 451 -2.78 20.17 8.10
C PRO A 451 -2.52 21.55 8.74
N PRO A 452 -3.41 22.53 8.54
CA PRO A 452 -3.25 23.87 9.09
C PRO A 452 -3.23 23.82 10.61
N VAL A 453 -2.36 24.60 11.25
CA VAL A 453 -2.39 24.79 12.71
C VAL A 453 -3.72 25.43 13.06
N SER A 454 -4.51 24.78 13.93
CA SER A 454 -5.79 25.31 14.39
C SER A 454 -5.58 26.69 15.00
N GLY A 455 -6.10 27.74 14.35
CA GLY A 455 -6.04 29.13 14.83
C GLY A 455 -5.42 30.17 13.91
N THR A 456 -4.80 29.77 12.78
CA THR A 456 -4.33 30.74 11.78
C THR A 456 -5.27 30.75 10.56
N ALA A 457 -6.36 31.52 10.66
CA ALA A 457 -7.03 31.97 9.44
C ALA A 457 -6.00 32.74 8.61
N LYS A 458 -5.79 32.35 7.34
CA LYS A 458 -4.94 33.10 6.41
C LYS A 458 -5.47 34.54 6.36
N THR A 459 -4.78 35.49 6.98
CA THR A 459 -4.90 36.89 6.58
C THR A 459 -4.32 36.97 5.16
N LYS A 460 -5.17 37.20 4.18
CA LYS A 460 -4.72 37.55 2.81
C LYS A 460 -3.76 38.74 2.89
N PRO A 461 -2.65 38.72 2.13
CA PRO A 461 -1.82 39.90 1.94
C PRO A 461 -2.55 41.03 1.21
#